data_257e70a8eaacd6bbe87c42eae5b316f0
#
_entry.id   257e70a8eaacd6bbe87c42eae5b316f0
#
_cell.length_a   1.000
_cell.length_b   1.000
_cell.length_c   1.000
_cell.angle_alpha   90.00
_cell.angle_beta   90.00
_cell.angle_gamma   90.00
#
_symmetry.space_group_name_H-M   'P 1'
#
loop_
_entity.id
_entity.type
_entity.pdbx_description
1 polymer ?
#
loop_
_entity_poly.entity_id
_entity_poly.type
_entity_poly.pdbx_seq_one_letter_code
_entity_poly.pdbx_strand_id
1 'polypeptide(L)'
;MIQISINLPAKRRLDLRVVKSRPADTDIPLFPKPGVVLRSRRGNKISRVFRLIFENKRIHKVLGLNLAAVFLSTSLMQHPFEETASIDENFVTKAPFVLQAKKSIQYPVKSIKITQGYKSFHPGIDLDGITGDPIYPIMDGKVFAINYSRYAYGNAILIYHGSEITSLYAHLSKINVTPNQEVTTDMVIGEMGATGRSFGDHLHLEIRDNGVPINPLTVLPK
;
A
#
# COMPACT_ATOMS: atom_id res chain seq x y z
N MET A 1 35.75 -9.86 27.27
CA MET A 1 34.80 -10.70 26.55
C MET A 1 33.86 -11.25 27.61
N ILE A 2 32.58 -10.85 27.61
CA ILE A 2 31.60 -11.33 28.60
C ILE A 2 30.71 -12.32 27.88
N GLN A 3 30.64 -13.55 28.42
CA GLN A 3 29.74 -14.58 27.88
C GLN A 3 28.77 -14.96 29.00
N ILE A 4 27.49 -14.87 28.75
CA ILE A 4 26.41 -15.24 29.66
C ILE A 4 25.66 -16.42 29.06
N SER A 5 25.59 -17.52 29.80
CA SER A 5 24.86 -18.72 29.38
C SER A 5 23.66 -18.92 30.30
N ILE A 6 22.47 -18.97 29.73
CA ILE A 6 21.20 -19.18 30.44
C ILE A 6 20.64 -20.54 30.05
N ASN A 7 20.40 -21.39 31.03
CA ASN A 7 19.73 -22.68 30.84
C ASN A 7 18.21 -22.46 30.87
N LEU A 8 17.51 -22.83 29.79
CA LEU A 8 16.09 -22.76 29.66
C LEU A 8 15.44 -24.14 29.92
N PRO A 9 14.17 -24.19 30.35
CA PRO A 9 13.42 -25.44 30.43
C PRO A 9 13.42 -26.18 29.08
N ALA A 10 13.31 -27.51 29.11
CA ALA A 10 13.35 -28.39 27.93
C ALA A 10 14.74 -28.55 27.27
N LYS A 11 15.85 -28.60 28.09
CA LYS A 11 17.22 -28.84 27.59
C LYS A 11 17.73 -27.85 26.54
N ARG A 12 17.19 -26.64 26.52
CA ARG A 12 17.66 -25.56 25.64
C ARG A 12 18.64 -24.64 26.37
N ARG A 13 19.71 -24.22 25.71
CA ARG A 13 20.73 -23.31 26.23
C ARG A 13 20.82 -22.08 25.34
N LEU A 14 20.77 -20.88 25.93
CA LEU A 14 20.97 -19.60 25.25
C LEU A 14 22.36 -19.06 25.67
N ASP A 15 23.27 -18.94 24.70
CA ASP A 15 24.59 -18.36 24.88
C ASP A 15 24.63 -16.95 24.26
N LEU A 16 24.73 -15.93 25.12
CA LEU A 16 24.90 -14.54 24.73
C LEU A 16 26.38 -14.16 24.78
N ARG A 17 26.94 -13.67 23.68
CA ARG A 17 28.29 -13.14 23.61
C ARG A 17 28.25 -11.63 23.34
N VAL A 18 28.81 -10.87 24.26
CA VAL A 18 29.07 -9.45 24.04
C VAL A 18 30.40 -9.32 23.32
N VAL A 19 30.35 -8.96 22.05
CA VAL A 19 31.52 -8.69 21.22
C VAL A 19 31.77 -7.18 21.20
N LYS A 20 32.93 -6.71 21.63
CA LYS A 20 33.31 -5.30 21.50
C LYS A 20 33.40 -4.95 20.01
N SER A 21 32.49 -4.12 19.52
CA SER A 21 32.57 -3.65 18.15
C SER A 21 33.83 -2.82 17.95
N ARG A 22 34.56 -3.08 16.87
CA ARG A 22 35.70 -2.22 16.47
C ARG A 22 35.16 -0.81 16.21
N PRO A 23 35.90 0.27 16.51
CA PRO A 23 35.49 1.60 16.12
C PRO A 23 35.25 1.61 14.62
N ALA A 24 34.15 2.24 14.21
CA ALA A 24 33.75 2.31 12.81
C ALA A 24 34.87 3.00 12.01
N ASP A 25 35.41 2.27 11.04
CA ASP A 25 36.42 2.77 10.13
C ASP A 25 35.81 3.97 9.38
N THR A 26 36.36 5.17 9.63
CA THR A 26 35.79 6.44 9.17
C THR A 26 36.09 6.71 7.69
N ASP A 27 36.91 5.86 7.04
CA ASP A 27 37.39 6.04 5.68
C ASP A 27 36.63 5.26 4.61
N ILE A 28 35.48 4.69 4.92
CA ILE A 28 34.63 4.02 3.92
C ILE A 28 34.02 5.09 3.02
N PRO A 29 34.32 5.08 1.68
CA PRO A 29 33.77 6.05 0.75
C PRO A 29 32.22 5.92 0.69
N LEU A 30 31.53 7.05 0.50
CA LEU A 30 30.06 7.11 0.42
C LEU A 30 29.48 6.20 -0.68
N PHE A 31 30.24 6.05 -1.78
CA PHE A 31 29.86 5.16 -2.88
C PHE A 31 30.85 4.01 -2.99
N PRO A 32 30.37 2.77 -3.10
CA PRO A 32 31.23 1.62 -3.27
C PRO A 32 31.95 1.65 -4.61
N LYS A 33 33.25 1.28 -4.63
CA LYS A 33 34.00 1.13 -5.87
C LYS A 33 33.34 0.08 -6.77
N PRO A 34 33.24 0.27 -8.10
CA PRO A 34 32.57 -0.65 -9.02
C PRO A 34 33.00 -2.12 -8.89
N GLY A 35 34.30 -2.36 -8.63
CA GLY A 35 34.84 -3.69 -8.43
C GLY A 35 34.28 -4.46 -7.22
N VAL A 36 33.85 -3.75 -6.17
CA VAL A 36 33.25 -4.38 -4.97
C VAL A 36 31.83 -4.84 -5.26
N VAL A 37 31.07 -4.05 -6.03
CA VAL A 37 29.69 -4.37 -6.46
C VAL A 37 29.68 -5.61 -7.35
N LEU A 38 30.66 -5.72 -8.27
CA LEU A 38 30.76 -6.85 -9.21
C LEU A 38 31.18 -8.17 -8.52
N ARG A 39 31.92 -8.10 -7.40
CA ARG A 39 32.42 -9.27 -6.67
C ARG A 39 31.40 -9.91 -5.72
N SER A 40 30.28 -9.24 -5.46
CA SER A 40 29.22 -9.77 -4.60
C SER A 40 28.41 -10.84 -5.35
N ARG A 41 28.42 -12.09 -4.86
CA ARG A 41 27.79 -13.27 -5.52
C ARG A 41 26.31 -13.46 -5.21
N ARG A 42 25.68 -12.67 -4.32
CA ARG A 42 24.26 -12.83 -3.93
C ARG A 42 23.41 -11.62 -4.34
N GLY A 43 22.29 -11.87 -5.01
CA GLY A 43 21.27 -10.87 -5.39
C GLY A 43 21.40 -10.30 -6.81
N ASN A 44 20.34 -9.65 -7.29
CA ASN A 44 20.29 -8.97 -8.59
C ASN A 44 21.24 -7.77 -8.60
N LYS A 45 21.78 -7.37 -9.79
CA LYS A 45 22.77 -6.28 -9.94
C LYS A 45 22.33 -4.97 -9.29
N ILE A 46 21.04 -4.60 -9.43
CA ILE A 46 20.44 -3.39 -8.85
C ILE A 46 20.38 -3.50 -7.33
N SER A 47 19.90 -4.63 -6.78
CA SER A 47 19.82 -4.89 -5.35
C SER A 47 21.18 -4.81 -4.63
N ARG A 48 22.26 -5.19 -5.30
CA ARG A 48 23.64 -5.10 -4.75
C ARG A 48 24.10 -3.66 -4.55
N VAL A 49 23.78 -2.78 -5.51
CA VAL A 49 24.12 -1.35 -5.42
C VAL A 49 23.30 -0.69 -4.31
N PHE A 50 21.98 -0.92 -4.29
CA PHE A 50 21.10 -0.35 -3.28
C PHE A 50 21.47 -0.81 -1.87
N ARG A 51 21.77 -2.08 -1.69
CA ARG A 51 22.15 -2.61 -0.37
C ARG A 51 23.42 -1.95 0.18
N LEU A 52 24.46 -1.77 -0.64
CA LEU A 52 25.70 -1.12 -0.24
C LEU A 52 25.52 0.36 0.08
N ILE A 53 24.59 1.04 -0.58
CA ILE A 53 24.23 2.44 -0.32
C ILE A 53 23.42 2.55 0.98
N PHE A 54 22.36 1.74 1.13
CA PHE A 54 21.45 1.86 2.27
C PHE A 54 21.98 1.21 3.57
N GLU A 55 22.95 0.28 3.53
CA GLU A 55 23.61 -0.24 4.72
C GLU A 55 24.72 0.70 5.25
N ASN A 56 25.03 1.79 4.55
CA ASN A 56 26.04 2.74 4.99
C ASN A 56 25.51 3.65 6.11
N LYS A 57 26.05 3.51 7.33
CA LYS A 57 25.64 4.29 8.52
C LYS A 57 25.72 5.81 8.36
N ARG A 58 26.57 6.32 7.44
CA ARG A 58 26.67 7.77 7.14
C ARG A 58 25.46 8.25 6.33
N ILE A 59 24.97 7.44 5.39
CA ILE A 59 23.79 7.76 4.58
C ILE A 59 22.56 7.82 5.47
N HIS A 60 22.40 6.91 6.43
CA HIS A 60 21.31 6.96 7.41
C HIS A 60 21.34 8.24 8.27
N LYS A 61 22.53 8.70 8.69
CA LYS A 61 22.64 9.97 9.44
C LYS A 61 22.25 11.18 8.59
N VAL A 62 22.71 11.25 7.34
CA VAL A 62 22.42 12.37 6.42
C VAL A 62 20.94 12.38 6.03
N LEU A 63 20.34 11.22 5.69
CA LEU A 63 18.91 11.10 5.39
C LEU A 63 18.03 11.40 6.61
N GLY A 64 18.39 10.91 7.80
CA GLY A 64 17.65 11.19 9.04
C GLY A 64 17.69 12.67 9.42
N LEU A 65 18.82 13.36 9.25
CA LEU A 65 18.96 14.78 9.53
C LEU A 65 18.13 15.63 8.56
N ASN A 66 18.12 15.28 7.27
CA ASN A 66 17.31 15.99 6.27
C ASN A 66 15.80 15.80 6.48
N LEU A 67 15.35 14.59 6.84
CA LEU A 67 13.94 14.36 7.20
C LEU A 67 13.52 15.17 8.42
N ALA A 68 14.36 15.23 9.46
CA ALA A 68 14.08 16.04 10.64
C ALA A 68 14.02 17.54 10.31
N ALA A 69 14.90 18.05 9.44
CA ALA A 69 14.89 19.43 8.99
C ALA A 69 13.63 19.79 8.18
N VAL A 70 13.15 18.89 7.33
CA VAL A 70 11.89 19.05 6.58
C VAL A 70 10.69 19.11 7.53
N PHE A 71 10.63 18.22 8.53
CA PHE A 71 9.55 18.25 9.53
C PHE A 71 9.57 19.52 10.39
N LEU A 72 10.75 20.03 10.78
CA LEU A 72 10.88 21.28 11.53
C LEU A 72 10.49 22.51 10.69
N SER A 73 10.84 22.54 9.40
CA SER A 73 10.49 23.65 8.50
C SER A 73 8.99 23.72 8.21
N THR A 74 8.30 22.59 8.10
CA THR A 74 6.83 22.56 7.93
C THR A 74 6.07 22.96 9.19
N SER A 75 6.62 22.70 10.38
CA SER A 75 6.02 23.12 11.66
C SER A 75 6.16 24.63 11.91
N LEU A 76 7.14 25.30 11.30
CA LEU A 76 7.35 26.75 11.44
C LEU A 76 6.57 27.59 10.44
N MET A 77 5.94 26.98 9.43
CA MET A 77 5.05 27.66 8.48
C MET A 77 3.59 27.56 8.94
N GLN A 78 3.31 27.95 10.17
CA GLN A 78 1.95 28.31 10.56
C GLN A 78 1.68 29.71 10.00
N HIS A 79 0.95 29.77 8.89
CA HIS A 79 0.35 31.03 8.45
C HIS A 79 -0.61 31.51 9.55
N PRO A 80 -0.52 32.76 9.96
CA PRO A 80 -1.55 33.33 10.80
C PRO A 80 -2.84 33.32 9.98
N PHE A 81 -3.83 32.60 10.47
CA PHE A 81 -5.20 32.68 9.99
C PHE A 81 -5.73 34.04 10.39
N GLU A 82 -5.77 35.01 9.47
CA GLU A 82 -6.48 36.25 9.67
C GLU A 82 -7.99 35.96 9.68
N GLU A 83 -8.53 35.95 10.87
CA GLU A 83 -9.94 35.92 11.17
C GLU A 83 -10.52 37.33 10.98
N THR A 84 -10.91 37.66 9.74
CA THR A 84 -11.80 38.80 9.47
C THR A 84 -12.71 38.46 8.30
N ALA A 85 -13.77 37.73 8.59
CA ALA A 85 -14.98 37.78 7.77
C ALA A 85 -16.16 37.98 8.72
N SER A 86 -16.66 39.23 8.78
CA SER A 86 -17.95 39.56 9.32
C SER A 86 -19.02 38.67 8.69
N ILE A 87 -19.69 37.89 9.52
CA ILE A 87 -20.80 37.03 9.10
C ILE A 87 -21.98 37.98 8.87
N ASP A 88 -22.33 38.14 7.59
CA ASP A 88 -23.56 38.81 7.19
C ASP A 88 -24.71 37.80 7.41
N GLU A 89 -25.52 38.05 8.45
CA GLU A 89 -26.57 37.14 8.93
C GLU A 89 -27.75 36.94 7.98
N ASN A 90 -27.71 37.45 6.73
CA ASN A 90 -28.82 37.42 5.81
C ASN A 90 -28.71 36.42 4.65
N PHE A 91 -27.70 35.51 4.66
CA PHE A 91 -27.59 34.50 3.66
C PHE A 91 -28.04 33.13 4.17
N VAL A 92 -29.30 33.02 4.61
CA VAL A 92 -29.99 31.73 4.73
C VAL A 92 -30.42 31.29 3.35
N THR A 93 -29.48 31.01 2.47
CA THR A 93 -29.73 30.14 1.33
C THR A 93 -29.82 28.74 1.89
N LYS A 94 -31.02 28.15 1.75
CA LYS A 94 -31.27 26.72 1.92
C LYS A 94 -30.23 25.98 1.12
N ALA A 95 -29.08 25.64 1.74
CA ALA A 95 -28.20 24.64 1.17
C ALA A 95 -29.06 23.39 0.96
N PRO A 96 -29.06 22.78 -0.24
CA PRO A 96 -29.76 21.53 -0.40
C PRO A 96 -29.21 20.59 0.66
N PHE A 97 -30.12 20.02 1.48
CA PHE A 97 -29.79 18.99 2.44
C PHE A 97 -29.22 17.81 1.63
N VAL A 98 -27.90 17.80 1.46
CA VAL A 98 -27.21 16.68 0.89
C VAL A 98 -27.38 15.54 1.89
N LEU A 99 -28.37 14.69 1.64
CA LEU A 99 -28.43 13.37 2.23
C LEU A 99 -27.03 12.77 2.02
N GLN A 100 -26.21 12.75 3.07
CA GLN A 100 -25.02 11.91 3.06
C GLN A 100 -25.54 10.48 2.87
N ALA A 101 -25.47 10.03 1.62
CA ALA A 101 -25.82 8.66 1.29
C ALA A 101 -24.99 7.77 2.20
N LYS A 102 -25.70 6.99 3.04
CA LYS A 102 -25.08 5.94 3.85
C LYS A 102 -24.21 5.13 2.89
N LYS A 103 -22.89 5.12 3.07
CA LYS A 103 -21.97 4.38 2.23
C LYS A 103 -22.45 2.94 2.15
N SER A 104 -23.19 2.60 1.08
CA SER A 104 -23.64 1.23 0.85
C SER A 104 -22.45 0.41 0.34
N ILE A 105 -22.26 -0.74 0.95
CA ILE A 105 -21.24 -1.70 0.50
C ILE A 105 -21.92 -2.69 -0.42
N GLN A 106 -21.29 -3.03 -1.54
CA GLN A 106 -21.81 -3.99 -2.51
C GLN A 106 -20.72 -4.94 -3.03
N TYR A 107 -21.14 -6.02 -3.69
CA TYR A 107 -20.22 -6.81 -4.48
C TYR A 107 -19.82 -6.07 -5.75
N PRO A 108 -18.55 -6.23 -6.22
CA PRO A 108 -18.05 -5.53 -7.41
C PRO A 108 -18.54 -6.12 -8.73
N VAL A 109 -19.26 -7.25 -8.68
CA VAL A 109 -19.80 -7.98 -9.84
C VAL A 109 -21.26 -8.34 -9.60
N LYS A 110 -22.04 -8.49 -10.68
CA LYS A 110 -23.47 -8.84 -10.59
C LYS A 110 -23.70 -10.30 -10.24
N SER A 111 -22.87 -11.21 -10.79
CA SER A 111 -22.94 -12.65 -10.50
C SER A 111 -21.90 -12.99 -9.45
N ILE A 112 -22.35 -13.40 -8.27
CA ILE A 112 -21.47 -13.66 -7.14
C ILE A 112 -21.20 -15.16 -7.07
N LYS A 113 -20.01 -15.56 -7.55
CA LYS A 113 -19.50 -16.93 -7.39
C LYS A 113 -18.03 -16.84 -7.00
N ILE A 114 -17.72 -17.25 -5.77
CA ILE A 114 -16.35 -17.21 -5.23
C ILE A 114 -15.64 -18.50 -5.62
N THR A 115 -14.54 -18.37 -6.37
CA THR A 115 -13.70 -19.51 -6.77
C THR A 115 -12.54 -19.73 -5.82
N GLN A 116 -12.02 -18.65 -5.20
CA GLN A 116 -10.97 -18.75 -4.19
C GLN A 116 -11.24 -17.78 -3.04
N GLY A 117 -11.14 -18.27 -1.81
CA GLY A 117 -11.31 -17.48 -0.59
C GLY A 117 -10.00 -16.87 -0.08
N TYR A 118 -10.14 -15.97 0.92
CA TYR A 118 -9.02 -15.34 1.62
C TYR A 118 -8.18 -16.37 2.39
N LYS A 119 -6.84 -16.29 2.24
CA LYS A 119 -5.84 -17.14 2.93
C LYS A 119 -4.54 -16.36 3.14
N SER A 120 -3.64 -16.88 3.99
CA SER A 120 -2.36 -16.23 4.29
C SER A 120 -1.48 -15.91 3.07
N PHE A 121 -1.58 -16.70 2.01
CA PHE A 121 -0.85 -16.51 0.74
C PHE A 121 -1.76 -16.06 -0.42
N HIS A 122 -3.04 -15.76 -0.13
CA HIS A 122 -4.03 -15.21 -1.05
C HIS A 122 -4.81 -14.10 -0.33
N PRO A 123 -4.32 -12.84 -0.36
CA PRO A 123 -4.80 -11.74 0.47
C PRO A 123 -6.11 -11.10 -0.03
N GLY A 124 -6.98 -11.87 -0.67
CA GLY A 124 -8.24 -11.43 -1.26
C GLY A 124 -9.21 -12.59 -1.50
N ILE A 125 -10.21 -12.33 -2.32
CA ILE A 125 -11.11 -13.35 -2.87
C ILE A 125 -11.10 -13.26 -4.40
N ASP A 126 -11.29 -14.41 -5.05
CA ASP A 126 -11.47 -14.47 -6.49
C ASP A 126 -12.94 -14.70 -6.83
N LEU A 127 -13.48 -13.82 -7.66
CA LEU A 127 -14.87 -13.84 -8.13
C LEU A 127 -14.89 -14.28 -9.59
N ASP A 128 -15.63 -15.35 -9.87
CA ASP A 128 -15.81 -15.94 -11.20
C ASP A 128 -16.55 -14.99 -12.14
N GLY A 129 -16.24 -15.06 -13.43
CA GLY A 129 -16.90 -14.36 -14.50
C GLY A 129 -16.21 -14.57 -15.84
N ILE A 130 -16.46 -13.71 -16.79
CA ILE A 130 -15.85 -13.75 -18.11
C ILE A 130 -15.16 -12.42 -18.45
N THR A 131 -14.16 -12.48 -19.32
CA THR A 131 -13.51 -11.27 -19.84
C THR A 131 -14.54 -10.33 -20.45
N GLY A 132 -14.53 -9.06 -20.00
CA GLY A 132 -15.45 -8.00 -20.41
C GLY A 132 -16.58 -7.76 -19.42
N ASP A 133 -16.81 -8.59 -18.41
CA ASP A 133 -17.80 -8.34 -17.37
C ASP A 133 -17.50 -7.01 -16.65
N PRO A 134 -18.51 -6.15 -16.43
CA PRO A 134 -18.31 -4.86 -15.80
C PRO A 134 -17.99 -5.00 -14.31
N ILE A 135 -16.97 -4.27 -13.87
CA ILE A 135 -16.53 -4.19 -12.48
C ILE A 135 -16.93 -2.85 -11.88
N TYR A 136 -17.50 -2.90 -10.69
CA TYR A 136 -17.98 -1.74 -9.92
C TYR A 136 -17.19 -1.57 -8.62
N PRO A 137 -17.08 -0.34 -8.07
CA PRO A 137 -16.53 -0.16 -6.73
C PRO A 137 -17.40 -0.84 -5.66
N ILE A 138 -16.76 -1.40 -4.64
CA ILE A 138 -17.48 -1.94 -3.48
C ILE A 138 -18.12 -0.84 -2.62
N MET A 139 -17.56 0.35 -2.65
CA MET A 139 -18.01 1.59 -1.99
C MET A 139 -17.60 2.80 -2.81
N ASP A 140 -18.28 3.93 -2.60
CA ASP A 140 -17.83 5.21 -3.13
C ASP A 140 -16.43 5.55 -2.63
N GLY A 141 -15.63 6.21 -3.47
CA GLY A 141 -14.27 6.53 -3.12
C GLY A 141 -13.52 7.29 -4.19
N LYS A 142 -12.20 7.29 -4.09
CA LYS A 142 -11.30 7.96 -5.02
C LYS A 142 -10.25 6.99 -5.51
N VAL A 143 -10.01 6.98 -6.81
CA VAL A 143 -8.94 6.17 -7.41
C VAL A 143 -7.59 6.64 -6.90
N PHE A 144 -6.95 5.82 -6.08
CA PHE A 144 -5.64 6.11 -5.49
C PHE A 144 -4.51 5.81 -6.45
N ALA A 145 -4.57 4.66 -7.14
CA ALA A 145 -3.55 4.24 -8.09
C ALA A 145 -4.12 3.30 -9.16
N ILE A 146 -3.46 3.31 -10.31
CA ILE A 146 -3.70 2.38 -11.43
C ILE A 146 -2.37 1.74 -11.78
N ASN A 147 -2.36 0.45 -12.03
CA ASN A 147 -1.20 -0.29 -12.47
C ASN A 147 -1.50 -1.07 -13.75
N TYR A 148 -0.60 -0.96 -14.72
CA TYR A 148 -0.59 -1.80 -15.92
C TYR A 148 0.63 -2.71 -15.87
N SER A 149 0.40 -4.02 -15.72
CA SER A 149 1.49 -4.97 -15.57
C SER A 149 1.18 -6.28 -16.29
N ARG A 150 2.23 -6.98 -16.71
CA ARG A 150 2.14 -8.38 -17.19
C ARG A 150 2.42 -9.40 -16.08
N TYR A 151 2.67 -8.91 -14.85
CA TYR A 151 3.06 -9.73 -13.71
C TYR A 151 2.13 -9.50 -12.53
N ALA A 152 2.13 -10.43 -11.59
CA ALA A 152 1.38 -10.35 -10.33
C ALA A 152 -0.09 -9.99 -10.57
N TYR A 153 -0.58 -8.86 -10.07
CA TYR A 153 -1.97 -8.40 -10.18
C TYR A 153 -2.42 -8.03 -11.61
N GLY A 154 -1.51 -8.00 -12.59
CA GLY A 154 -1.87 -7.55 -13.93
C GLY A 154 -2.29 -6.09 -13.97
N ASN A 155 -3.31 -5.79 -14.77
CA ASN A 155 -3.96 -4.49 -14.75
C ASN A 155 -4.82 -4.39 -13.50
N ALA A 156 -4.59 -3.37 -12.69
CA ALA A 156 -5.23 -3.24 -11.39
C ALA A 156 -5.58 -1.80 -11.04
N ILE A 157 -6.65 -1.64 -10.26
CA ILE A 157 -7.12 -0.36 -9.72
C ILE A 157 -7.09 -0.47 -8.19
N LEU A 158 -6.54 0.53 -7.52
CA LEU A 158 -6.62 0.72 -6.07
C LEU A 158 -7.51 1.92 -5.78
N ILE A 159 -8.57 1.73 -4.99
CA ILE A 159 -9.52 2.79 -4.60
C ILE A 159 -9.40 3.04 -3.10
N TYR A 160 -9.34 4.31 -2.72
CA TYR A 160 -9.40 4.76 -1.33
C TYR A 160 -10.82 5.17 -0.98
N HIS A 161 -11.35 4.65 0.13
CA HIS A 161 -12.74 4.85 0.57
C HIS A 161 -12.87 5.74 1.80
N GLY A 162 -11.76 6.31 2.28
CA GLY A 162 -11.68 7.00 3.57
C GLY A 162 -11.43 6.05 4.74
N SER A 163 -11.12 6.62 5.91
CA SER A 163 -10.86 5.85 7.15
C SER A 163 -9.84 4.71 6.97
N GLU A 164 -8.78 4.97 6.16
CA GLU A 164 -7.69 4.03 5.86
C GLU A 164 -8.14 2.73 5.15
N ILE A 165 -9.38 2.68 4.66
CA ILE A 165 -9.89 1.54 3.90
C ILE A 165 -9.58 1.74 2.42
N THR A 166 -8.99 0.70 1.82
CA THR A 166 -8.75 0.63 0.37
C THR A 166 -9.25 -0.70 -0.21
N SER A 167 -9.62 -0.68 -1.49
CA SER A 167 -9.94 -1.89 -2.26
C SER A 167 -9.09 -1.99 -3.51
N LEU A 168 -8.61 -3.20 -3.81
CA LEU A 168 -7.82 -3.52 -4.99
C LEU A 168 -8.61 -4.44 -5.91
N TYR A 169 -8.71 -4.05 -7.18
CA TYR A 169 -9.37 -4.80 -8.26
C TYR A 169 -8.31 -5.20 -9.25
N ALA A 170 -8.06 -6.49 -9.42
CA ALA A 170 -6.94 -7.00 -10.21
C ALA A 170 -7.37 -7.94 -11.35
N HIS A 171 -6.43 -8.29 -12.21
CA HIS A 171 -6.56 -9.11 -13.41
C HIS A 171 -7.47 -8.52 -14.50
N LEU A 172 -7.67 -7.18 -14.49
CA LEU A 172 -8.58 -6.49 -15.40
C LEU A 172 -8.11 -6.59 -16.85
N SER A 173 -9.06 -6.78 -17.78
CA SER A 173 -8.82 -6.64 -19.21
C SER A 173 -8.72 -5.18 -19.62
N LYS A 174 -9.55 -4.32 -18.99
CA LYS A 174 -9.63 -2.89 -19.28
C LYS A 174 -9.84 -2.07 -18.02
N ILE A 175 -9.28 -0.87 -18.00
CA ILE A 175 -9.45 0.13 -16.94
C ILE A 175 -10.17 1.34 -17.55
N ASN A 176 -11.29 1.75 -16.94
CA ASN A 176 -12.17 2.81 -17.44
C ASN A 176 -12.08 4.10 -16.60
N VAL A 177 -11.16 4.17 -15.66
CA VAL A 177 -10.98 5.32 -14.75
C VAL A 177 -9.55 5.83 -14.81
N THR A 178 -9.32 7.01 -14.23
CA THR A 178 -8.00 7.65 -14.14
C THR A 178 -7.60 7.89 -12.68
N PRO A 179 -6.30 8.01 -12.37
CA PRO A 179 -5.85 8.35 -11.02
C PRO A 179 -6.49 9.65 -10.52
N ASN A 180 -6.82 9.70 -9.24
CA ASN A 180 -7.51 10.79 -8.55
C ASN A 180 -8.97 11.01 -8.94
N GLN A 181 -9.56 10.22 -9.84
CA GLN A 181 -10.98 10.27 -10.17
C GLN A 181 -11.83 9.82 -8.98
N GLU A 182 -12.91 10.56 -8.70
CA GLU A 182 -13.94 10.12 -7.77
C GLU A 182 -14.85 9.09 -8.46
N VAL A 183 -15.22 8.05 -7.73
CA VAL A 183 -16.03 6.94 -8.21
C VAL A 183 -17.14 6.62 -7.23
N THR A 184 -18.29 6.27 -7.78
CA THR A 184 -19.48 5.86 -7.04
C THR A 184 -19.78 4.39 -7.31
N THR A 185 -20.58 3.76 -6.47
CA THR A 185 -20.89 2.32 -6.54
C THR A 185 -21.60 1.90 -7.84
N ASP A 186 -22.19 2.83 -8.58
CA ASP A 186 -22.88 2.59 -9.88
C ASP A 186 -21.96 2.75 -11.10
N MET A 187 -20.72 3.26 -10.91
CA MET A 187 -19.78 3.48 -12.01
C MET A 187 -19.04 2.20 -12.40
N VAL A 188 -18.92 1.92 -13.70
CA VAL A 188 -18.05 0.86 -14.22
C VAL A 188 -16.60 1.34 -14.22
N ILE A 189 -15.78 0.83 -13.31
CA ILE A 189 -14.37 1.21 -13.16
C ILE A 189 -13.42 0.44 -14.07
N GLY A 190 -13.84 -0.72 -14.55
CA GLY A 190 -13.06 -1.59 -15.44
C GLY A 190 -13.86 -2.78 -15.90
N GLU A 191 -13.18 -3.67 -16.60
CA GLU A 191 -13.74 -4.91 -17.12
C GLU A 191 -12.92 -6.10 -16.65
N MET A 192 -13.57 -7.19 -16.27
CA MET A 192 -12.93 -8.43 -15.86
C MET A 192 -12.01 -8.98 -16.95
N GLY A 193 -10.98 -9.71 -16.56
CA GLY A 193 -10.06 -10.35 -17.50
C GLY A 193 -9.18 -11.39 -16.83
N ALA A 194 -8.03 -11.64 -17.47
CA ALA A 194 -7.03 -12.61 -17.03
C ALA A 194 -5.61 -12.05 -17.16
N THR A 195 -5.40 -10.75 -16.94
CA THR A 195 -4.06 -10.13 -17.04
C THR A 195 -3.19 -10.46 -15.83
N GLY A 196 -1.86 -10.39 -16.01
CA GLY A 196 -0.92 -10.69 -14.93
C GLY A 196 -0.75 -12.19 -14.68
N ARG A 197 -0.64 -12.59 -13.40
CA ARG A 197 -0.54 -13.99 -13.00
C ARG A 197 -1.93 -14.57 -12.71
N SER A 198 -2.69 -14.84 -13.74
CA SER A 198 -4.00 -15.47 -13.68
C SER A 198 -4.01 -16.80 -14.42
N PHE A 199 -4.85 -17.74 -13.99
CA PHE A 199 -5.08 -19.04 -14.64
C PHE A 199 -6.40 -19.08 -15.44
N GLY A 200 -7.09 -17.95 -15.56
CA GLY A 200 -8.36 -17.82 -16.27
C GLY A 200 -9.06 -16.52 -15.87
N ASP A 201 -10.23 -16.29 -16.46
CA ASP A 201 -11.00 -15.08 -16.23
C ASP A 201 -11.55 -15.06 -14.81
N HIS A 202 -11.21 -14.02 -14.04
CA HIS A 202 -11.76 -13.77 -12.71
C HIS A 202 -11.41 -12.35 -12.26
N LEU A 203 -12.12 -11.84 -11.27
CA LEU A 203 -11.74 -10.66 -10.53
C LEU A 203 -11.07 -11.08 -9.22
N HIS A 204 -9.82 -10.69 -9.01
CA HIS A 204 -9.20 -10.73 -7.70
C HIS A 204 -9.51 -9.44 -6.94
N LEU A 205 -10.21 -9.56 -5.80
CA LEU A 205 -10.60 -8.45 -4.93
C LEU A 205 -9.89 -8.54 -3.58
N GLU A 206 -9.15 -7.49 -3.22
CA GLU A 206 -8.65 -7.29 -1.86
C GLU A 206 -9.35 -6.12 -1.18
N ILE A 207 -9.55 -6.21 0.12
CA ILE A 207 -9.90 -5.09 0.99
C ILE A 207 -8.77 -4.96 2.02
N ARG A 208 -8.29 -3.73 2.23
CA ARG A 208 -7.21 -3.46 3.16
C ARG A 208 -7.62 -2.38 4.16
N ASP A 209 -7.30 -2.62 5.41
CA ASP A 209 -7.42 -1.67 6.51
C ASP A 209 -6.02 -1.24 6.95
N ASN A 210 -5.74 0.06 6.94
CA ASN A 210 -4.40 0.60 7.20
C ASN A 210 -3.30 -0.09 6.35
N GLY A 211 -3.62 -0.44 5.10
CA GLY A 211 -2.72 -1.13 4.18
C GLY A 211 -2.57 -2.63 4.42
N VAL A 212 -3.18 -3.19 5.47
CA VAL A 212 -3.15 -4.62 5.80
C VAL A 212 -4.35 -5.32 5.16
N PRO A 213 -4.16 -6.37 4.33
CA PRO A 213 -5.26 -7.13 3.76
C PRO A 213 -6.12 -7.80 4.83
N ILE A 214 -7.43 -7.62 4.73
CA ILE A 214 -8.44 -8.28 5.57
C ILE A 214 -9.32 -9.19 4.71
N ASN A 215 -10.00 -10.14 5.33
CA ASN A 215 -10.92 -11.01 4.60
C ASN A 215 -12.11 -10.21 4.04
N PRO A 216 -12.26 -10.08 2.69
CA PRO A 216 -13.33 -9.28 2.11
C PRO A 216 -14.74 -9.69 2.54
N LEU A 217 -14.95 -10.97 2.85
CA LEU A 217 -16.26 -11.49 3.28
C LEU A 217 -16.69 -11.00 4.67
N THR A 218 -15.81 -10.36 5.43
CA THR A 218 -16.18 -9.70 6.70
C THR A 218 -16.77 -8.31 6.49
N VAL A 219 -16.58 -7.73 5.30
CA VAL A 219 -16.99 -6.36 4.93
C VAL A 219 -18.15 -6.39 3.93
N LEU A 220 -18.11 -7.31 2.96
CA LEU A 220 -19.13 -7.44 1.92
C LEU A 220 -20.49 -7.90 2.49
N PRO A 221 -21.60 -7.55 1.84
CA PRO A 221 -22.95 -8.00 2.26
C PRO A 221 -23.04 -9.53 2.34
N LYS A 222 -23.86 -10.01 3.30
CA LYS A 222 -24.17 -11.43 3.44
C LYS A 222 -25.32 -11.82 2.53
#